data_b3d618da17967ec624669db056970d98
#
_entry.id   b3d618da17967ec624669db056970d98
#
_cell.length_a   1.000
_cell.length_b   1.000
_cell.length_c   1.000
_cell.angle_alpha   90.00
_cell.angle_beta   90.00
_cell.angle_gamma   90.00
#
_symmetry.space_group_name_H-M   'P 1'
#
loop_
_entity.id
_entity.type
_entity.pdbx_description
1 polymer ?
#
loop_
_entity_poly.entity_id
_entity_poly.type
_entity_poly.pdbx_seq_one_letter_code
_entity_poly.pdbx_strand_id
1 'polypeptide(L)'
;MTETAGARAGARKSARGKGVTVERIFTTPGVHPYDQVTWEKRDVVQQNWKTGETIFDQRGVEYPDFWSVNASTIVTTKYFRGAVGTPERETGLKQLIDRVVLTYVKAGKDHGYFGSDEDAEIFEHELTYALLHQVFSFNSPVWFNVGTASPQQVSACFILSVDDSMDSILNWYKEEGFIFKGGSGAGLNLSRIRSSKELLSSGGTASGPVSFMRGADASAGTIKSGGATRRAAKMVVLDVDHPDIEEFIDTKAREEDKIRAL
;
A
#
# COMPACT_ATOMS: atom_id res chain seq x y z
N MET A 1 7.28 -10.14 -45.47
CA MET A 1 8.42 -10.74 -44.76
C MET A 1 9.19 -9.61 -44.14
N THR A 2 8.97 -9.32 -42.86
CA THR A 2 9.75 -8.37 -42.08
C THR A 2 9.90 -9.01 -40.70
N GLU A 3 11.12 -9.49 -40.46
CA GLU A 3 11.53 -10.08 -39.18
C GLU A 3 11.56 -9.01 -38.09
N THR A 4 10.85 -9.26 -37.00
CA THR A 4 10.97 -8.47 -35.77
C THR A 4 12.14 -9.02 -34.96
N ALA A 5 13.21 -8.26 -34.89
CA ALA A 5 14.36 -8.54 -34.03
C ALA A 5 13.96 -8.37 -32.57
N GLY A 6 13.87 -9.50 -31.85
CA GLY A 6 13.71 -9.55 -30.40
C GLY A 6 14.98 -9.06 -29.71
N ALA A 7 14.89 -7.91 -29.06
CA ALA A 7 15.94 -7.42 -28.17
C ALA A 7 16.00 -8.31 -26.92
N ARG A 8 16.99 -9.19 -26.85
CA ARG A 8 17.38 -9.87 -25.61
C ARG A 8 17.93 -8.84 -24.64
N ALA A 9 17.17 -8.55 -23.59
CA ALA A 9 17.69 -7.83 -22.42
C ALA A 9 18.81 -8.67 -21.79
N GLY A 10 20.05 -8.28 -22.06
CA GLY A 10 21.23 -8.85 -21.42
C GLY A 10 21.20 -8.50 -19.94
N ALA A 11 21.04 -9.51 -19.08
CA ALA A 11 21.23 -9.36 -17.65
C ALA A 11 22.64 -8.80 -17.39
N ARG A 12 22.74 -7.53 -17.00
CA ARG A 12 23.97 -6.94 -16.49
C ARG A 12 24.34 -7.73 -15.24
N LYS A 13 25.39 -8.56 -15.32
CA LYS A 13 26.08 -9.07 -14.13
C LYS A 13 26.61 -7.84 -13.39
N SER A 14 25.93 -7.41 -12.33
CA SER A 14 26.49 -6.43 -11.41
C SER A 14 27.77 -7.04 -10.84
N ALA A 15 28.84 -6.25 -10.81
CA ALA A 15 30.02 -6.61 -10.05
C ALA A 15 29.55 -6.91 -8.63
N ARG A 16 29.79 -8.16 -8.12
CA ARG A 16 29.44 -8.57 -6.78
C ARG A 16 30.23 -7.68 -5.81
N GLY A 17 29.63 -6.59 -5.37
CA GLY A 17 30.02 -5.92 -4.14
C GLY A 17 29.77 -6.89 -2.98
N LYS A 18 30.56 -6.77 -1.90
CA LYS A 18 30.31 -7.47 -0.65
C LYS A 18 28.86 -7.22 -0.26
N GLY A 19 28.04 -8.27 -0.08
CA GLY A 19 26.65 -8.12 0.35
C GLY A 19 26.53 -7.46 1.72
N VAL A 20 25.31 -7.19 2.15
CA VAL A 20 25.03 -6.56 3.44
C VAL A 20 25.40 -7.53 4.56
N THR A 21 26.16 -7.04 5.53
CA THR A 21 26.39 -7.73 6.83
C THR A 21 25.35 -7.23 7.82
N VAL A 22 24.69 -8.14 8.52
CA VAL A 22 23.64 -7.85 9.49
C VAL A 22 24.14 -8.19 10.90
N GLU A 23 24.05 -7.24 11.83
CA GLU A 23 24.38 -7.46 13.23
C GLU A 23 23.16 -7.90 14.01
N ARG A 24 23.34 -8.84 14.96
CA ARG A 24 22.33 -9.18 15.96
C ARG A 24 22.26 -8.09 17.03
N ILE A 25 21.07 -7.53 17.23
CA ILE A 25 20.82 -6.48 18.22
C ILE A 25 19.82 -6.97 19.25
N PHE A 26 18.72 -7.55 18.80
CA PHE A 26 17.59 -7.97 19.65
C PHE A 26 17.54 -9.49 19.87
N THR A 27 18.13 -10.27 18.99
CA THR A 27 17.97 -11.72 18.97
C THR A 27 19.21 -12.47 19.46
N THR A 28 19.01 -13.71 19.91
CA THR A 28 20.07 -14.57 20.41
C THR A 28 20.39 -15.65 19.39
N PRO A 29 21.68 -15.95 19.10
CA PRO A 29 22.04 -17.03 18.20
C PRO A 29 21.41 -18.36 18.59
N GLY A 30 20.85 -19.07 17.63
CA GLY A 30 20.25 -20.39 17.83
C GLY A 30 18.89 -20.39 18.54
N VAL A 31 18.31 -19.22 18.83
CA VAL A 31 16.97 -19.09 19.43
C VAL A 31 16.06 -18.30 18.49
N HIS A 32 14.97 -18.91 18.07
CA HIS A 32 14.00 -18.22 17.23
C HIS A 32 13.18 -17.22 18.07
N PRO A 33 12.89 -16.00 17.56
CA PRO A 33 12.12 -14.99 18.32
C PRO A 33 10.76 -15.48 18.82
N TYR A 34 10.10 -16.37 18.09
CA TYR A 34 8.81 -16.96 18.50
C TYR A 34 8.91 -17.86 19.74
N ASP A 35 10.09 -18.42 20.04
CA ASP A 35 10.29 -19.28 21.20
C ASP A 35 10.52 -18.48 22.50
N GLN A 36 10.68 -17.16 22.39
CA GLN A 36 10.96 -16.27 23.51
C GLN A 36 9.70 -15.61 24.09
N VAL A 37 8.52 -15.90 23.54
CA VAL A 37 7.26 -15.28 23.93
C VAL A 37 6.20 -16.34 24.27
N THR A 38 5.28 -15.97 25.15
CA THR A 38 4.12 -16.80 25.46
C THR A 38 3.00 -16.52 24.46
N TRP A 39 2.45 -17.59 23.89
CA TRP A 39 1.38 -17.52 22.91
C TRP A 39 0.04 -17.87 23.55
N GLU A 40 -1.00 -17.15 23.18
CA GLU A 40 -2.36 -17.43 23.60
C GLU A 40 -3.33 -17.38 22.41
N LYS A 41 -4.48 -18.04 22.58
CA LYS A 41 -5.58 -18.01 21.59
C LYS A 41 -6.63 -17.01 22.02
N ARG A 42 -7.06 -16.19 21.08
CA ARG A 42 -8.07 -15.14 21.28
C ARG A 42 -9.23 -15.29 20.32
N ASP A 43 -10.40 -14.91 20.76
CA ASP A 43 -11.57 -14.79 19.90
C ASP A 43 -11.72 -13.33 19.45
N VAL A 44 -11.83 -13.12 18.15
CA VAL A 44 -12.04 -11.80 17.56
C VAL A 44 -13.44 -11.75 16.96
N VAL A 45 -14.33 -11.08 17.67
CA VAL A 45 -15.72 -10.90 17.26
C VAL A 45 -16.04 -9.42 17.21
N GLN A 46 -16.59 -8.96 16.09
CA GLN A 46 -17.09 -7.60 15.94
C GLN A 46 -18.58 -7.61 15.64
N GLN A 47 -19.32 -6.77 16.34
CA GLN A 47 -20.75 -6.61 16.16
C GLN A 47 -21.10 -5.18 15.79
N ASN A 48 -22.18 -5.03 15.03
CA ASN A 48 -22.76 -3.72 14.79
C ASN A 48 -23.34 -3.19 16.10
N TRP A 49 -22.85 -2.08 16.58
CA TRP A 49 -23.25 -1.50 17.86
C TRP A 49 -24.73 -1.05 17.92
N LYS A 50 -25.36 -0.81 16.74
CA LYS A 50 -26.78 -0.44 16.66
C LYS A 50 -27.72 -1.65 16.57
N THR A 51 -27.33 -2.65 15.78
CA THR A 51 -28.21 -3.80 15.46
C THR A 51 -27.86 -5.06 16.25
N GLY A 52 -26.67 -5.14 16.84
CA GLY A 52 -26.15 -6.35 17.47
C GLY A 52 -25.72 -7.45 16.49
N GLU A 53 -25.87 -7.22 15.20
CA GLU A 53 -25.49 -8.18 14.16
C GLU A 53 -23.99 -8.41 14.15
N THR A 54 -23.56 -9.67 14.04
CA THR A 54 -22.15 -10.04 13.93
C THR A 54 -21.62 -9.67 12.56
N ILE A 55 -20.65 -8.75 12.51
CA ILE A 55 -19.99 -8.29 11.30
C ILE A 55 -18.77 -9.17 10.98
N PHE A 56 -18.06 -9.64 12.00
CA PHE A 56 -16.85 -10.45 11.89
C PHE A 56 -16.76 -11.41 13.08
N ASP A 57 -16.44 -12.69 12.80
CA ASP A 57 -16.20 -13.71 13.83
C ASP A 57 -15.05 -14.63 13.36
N GLN A 58 -13.93 -14.58 14.06
CA GLN A 58 -12.83 -15.53 13.91
C GLN A 58 -12.30 -15.90 15.27
N ARG A 59 -12.38 -17.19 15.59
CA ARG A 59 -12.06 -17.72 16.92
C ARG A 59 -10.72 -18.42 16.95
N GLY A 60 -10.10 -18.44 18.13
CA GLY A 60 -8.86 -19.17 18.36
C GLY A 60 -7.66 -18.61 17.63
N VAL A 61 -7.63 -17.31 17.32
CA VAL A 61 -6.47 -16.66 16.66
C VAL A 61 -5.28 -16.56 17.61
N GLU A 62 -4.09 -16.92 17.14
CA GLU A 62 -2.89 -17.00 17.97
C GLU A 62 -2.12 -15.66 17.97
N TYR A 63 -1.90 -15.13 19.18
CA TYR A 63 -1.12 -13.91 19.44
C TYR A 63 -0.22 -14.06 20.66
N PRO A 64 0.88 -13.27 20.75
CA PRO A 64 1.61 -13.14 22.02
C PRO A 64 0.72 -12.51 23.09
N ASP A 65 0.88 -12.95 24.33
CA ASP A 65 0.09 -12.50 25.49
C ASP A 65 0.17 -10.99 25.75
N PHE A 66 1.29 -10.36 25.42
CA PHE A 66 1.49 -8.92 25.60
C PHE A 66 0.86 -8.03 24.52
N TRP A 67 0.34 -8.61 23.42
CA TRP A 67 -0.39 -7.82 22.43
C TRP A 67 -1.73 -7.34 22.97
N SER A 68 -2.06 -6.06 22.76
CA SER A 68 -3.37 -5.55 23.18
C SER A 68 -4.51 -6.20 22.39
N VAL A 69 -5.69 -6.30 23.02
CA VAL A 69 -6.91 -6.78 22.35
C VAL A 69 -7.22 -5.95 21.11
N ASN A 70 -7.03 -4.63 21.19
CA ASN A 70 -7.27 -3.73 20.06
C ASN A 70 -6.33 -4.01 18.89
N ALA A 71 -5.02 -4.19 19.16
CA ALA A 71 -4.03 -4.49 18.12
C ALA A 71 -4.34 -5.84 17.43
N SER A 72 -4.62 -6.89 18.21
CA SER A 72 -4.97 -8.20 17.64
C SER A 72 -6.27 -8.16 16.84
N THR A 73 -7.27 -7.40 17.29
CA THR A 73 -8.53 -7.21 16.55
C THR A 73 -8.29 -6.51 15.20
N ILE A 74 -7.52 -5.42 15.19
CA ILE A 74 -7.21 -4.69 13.96
C ILE A 74 -6.44 -5.58 12.98
N VAL A 75 -5.41 -6.28 13.45
CA VAL A 75 -4.58 -7.13 12.60
C VAL A 75 -5.40 -8.30 12.03
N THR A 76 -6.20 -8.97 12.86
CA THR A 76 -7.05 -10.09 12.40
C THR A 76 -8.07 -9.63 11.36
N THR A 77 -8.75 -8.51 11.60
CA THR A 77 -9.85 -8.06 10.73
C THR A 77 -9.37 -7.39 9.45
N LYS A 78 -8.18 -6.79 9.44
CA LYS A 78 -7.71 -5.97 8.32
C LYS A 78 -6.56 -6.60 7.54
N TYR A 79 -5.67 -7.34 8.19
CA TYR A 79 -4.40 -7.75 7.59
C TYR A 79 -4.25 -9.26 7.38
N PHE A 80 -4.97 -10.11 8.10
CA PHE A 80 -4.98 -11.55 7.82
C PHE A 80 -5.52 -11.84 6.41
N ARG A 81 -4.85 -12.72 5.69
CA ARG A 81 -5.22 -13.15 4.34
C ARG A 81 -6.08 -14.40 4.34
N GLY A 82 -6.72 -14.64 3.20
CA GLY A 82 -7.71 -15.69 3.03
C GLY A 82 -9.11 -15.26 3.53
N ALA A 83 -10.16 -15.86 2.98
CA ALA A 83 -11.52 -15.62 3.45
C ALA A 83 -11.77 -16.36 4.78
N VAL A 84 -12.48 -15.74 5.71
CA VAL A 84 -12.82 -16.37 6.99
C VAL A 84 -13.57 -17.68 6.73
N GLY A 85 -13.16 -18.75 7.41
CA GLY A 85 -13.75 -20.09 7.28
C GLY A 85 -13.16 -20.93 6.14
N THR A 86 -12.15 -20.43 5.41
CA THR A 86 -11.42 -21.21 4.40
C THR A 86 -10.05 -21.67 4.90
N PRO A 87 -9.46 -22.74 4.33
CA PRO A 87 -8.14 -23.22 4.72
C PRO A 87 -7.02 -22.22 4.48
N GLU A 88 -7.21 -21.28 3.56
CA GLU A 88 -6.23 -20.24 3.21
C GLU A 88 -6.24 -19.07 4.20
N ARG A 89 -7.21 -19.06 5.13
CA ARG A 89 -7.29 -17.98 6.11
C ARG A 89 -6.17 -18.08 7.15
N GLU A 90 -5.41 -17.01 7.30
CA GLU A 90 -4.43 -16.88 8.38
C GLU A 90 -5.14 -16.94 9.75
N THR A 91 -4.57 -17.70 10.66
CA THR A 91 -5.13 -17.98 12.00
C THR A 91 -4.25 -17.52 13.15
N GLY A 92 -3.12 -16.88 12.84
CA GLY A 92 -2.21 -16.39 13.85
C GLY A 92 -1.20 -15.38 13.33
N LEU A 93 -0.65 -14.61 14.26
CA LEU A 93 0.32 -13.55 13.96
C LEU A 93 1.60 -14.11 13.31
N LYS A 94 2.02 -15.35 13.68
CA LYS A 94 3.19 -16.02 13.06
C LYS A 94 3.05 -16.09 11.56
N GLN A 95 1.91 -16.57 11.07
CA GLN A 95 1.66 -16.72 9.63
C GLN A 95 1.73 -15.38 8.89
N LEU A 96 1.19 -14.32 9.49
CA LEU A 96 1.26 -12.97 8.90
C LEU A 96 2.70 -12.47 8.83
N ILE A 97 3.46 -12.60 9.91
CA ILE A 97 4.87 -12.16 9.96
C ILE A 97 5.70 -12.99 8.99
N ASP A 98 5.60 -14.30 9.03
CA ASP A 98 6.37 -15.23 8.17
C ASP A 98 6.11 -14.95 6.69
N ARG A 99 4.84 -14.73 6.31
CA ARG A 99 4.49 -14.39 4.94
C ARG A 99 5.28 -13.19 4.42
N VAL A 100 5.45 -12.18 5.24
CA VAL A 100 6.20 -10.96 4.87
C VAL A 100 7.70 -11.19 4.99
N VAL A 101 8.19 -11.64 6.15
CA VAL A 101 9.63 -11.80 6.44
C VAL A 101 10.29 -12.78 5.48
N LEU A 102 9.71 -13.97 5.29
CA LEU A 102 10.30 -14.98 4.42
C LEU A 102 10.29 -14.55 2.95
N THR A 103 9.33 -13.74 2.53
CA THR A 103 9.33 -13.14 1.19
C THR A 103 10.50 -12.17 1.01
N TYR A 104 10.76 -11.31 1.99
CA TYR A 104 11.93 -10.41 1.96
C TYR A 104 13.26 -11.18 2.00
N VAL A 105 13.36 -12.18 2.87
CA VAL A 105 14.57 -13.03 2.96
C VAL A 105 14.83 -13.75 1.65
N LYS A 106 13.77 -14.34 1.06
CA LYS A 106 13.86 -14.99 -0.25
C LYS A 106 14.33 -14.02 -1.32
N ALA A 107 13.72 -12.83 -1.41
CA ALA A 107 14.14 -11.81 -2.37
C ALA A 107 15.59 -11.38 -2.16
N GLY A 108 16.01 -11.19 -0.91
CA GLY A 108 17.40 -10.87 -0.57
C GLY A 108 18.39 -11.94 -1.00
N LYS A 109 18.06 -13.23 -0.82
CA LYS A 109 18.87 -14.37 -1.29
C LYS A 109 18.89 -14.44 -2.83
N ASP A 110 17.74 -14.36 -3.47
CA ASP A 110 17.61 -14.45 -4.94
C ASP A 110 18.41 -13.34 -5.65
N HIS A 111 18.48 -12.16 -5.06
CA HIS A 111 19.20 -11.01 -5.60
C HIS A 111 20.62 -10.84 -5.06
N GLY A 112 21.08 -11.72 -4.15
CA GLY A 112 22.42 -11.68 -3.60
C GLY A 112 22.70 -10.44 -2.74
N TYR A 113 21.72 -10.00 -1.96
CA TYR A 113 21.85 -8.82 -1.08
C TYR A 113 22.60 -9.12 0.21
N PHE A 114 22.58 -10.36 0.70
CA PHE A 114 23.27 -10.75 1.92
C PHE A 114 24.73 -11.14 1.66
N GLY A 115 25.60 -10.82 2.61
CA GLY A 115 27.02 -11.20 2.57
C GLY A 115 27.24 -12.70 2.76
N SER A 116 26.37 -13.35 3.54
CA SER A 116 26.40 -14.76 3.86
C SER A 116 25.00 -15.30 4.14
N ASP A 117 24.86 -16.63 4.25
CA ASP A 117 23.63 -17.28 4.73
C ASP A 117 23.35 -16.94 6.20
N GLU A 118 24.39 -16.72 7.01
CA GLU A 118 24.26 -16.26 8.39
C GLU A 118 23.65 -14.84 8.44
N ASP A 119 24.10 -13.93 7.59
CA ASP A 119 23.51 -12.58 7.50
C ASP A 119 22.02 -12.65 7.13
N ALA A 120 21.63 -13.58 6.25
CA ALA A 120 20.23 -13.78 5.90
C ALA A 120 19.40 -14.32 7.08
N GLU A 121 19.94 -15.24 7.87
CA GLU A 121 19.30 -15.76 9.09
C GLU A 121 19.18 -14.68 10.17
N ILE A 122 20.24 -13.89 10.37
CA ILE A 122 20.22 -12.78 11.32
C ILE A 122 19.15 -11.77 10.90
N PHE A 123 19.10 -11.41 9.62
CA PHE A 123 18.07 -10.50 9.10
C PHE A 123 16.66 -11.04 9.34
N GLU A 124 16.43 -12.33 9.10
CA GLU A 124 15.14 -12.98 9.36
C GLU A 124 14.74 -12.87 10.82
N HIS A 125 15.63 -13.20 11.75
CA HIS A 125 15.35 -13.17 13.18
C HIS A 125 15.15 -11.74 13.69
N GLU A 126 16.03 -10.80 13.32
CA GLU A 126 15.92 -9.40 13.76
C GLU A 126 14.63 -8.74 13.24
N LEU A 127 14.28 -9.01 11.98
CA LEU A 127 13.04 -8.49 11.40
C LEU A 127 11.80 -9.11 12.05
N THR A 128 11.83 -10.42 12.28
CA THR A 128 10.75 -11.13 12.99
C THR A 128 10.58 -10.58 14.40
N TYR A 129 11.66 -10.40 15.15
CA TYR A 129 11.62 -9.82 16.50
C TYR A 129 11.03 -8.42 16.47
N ALA A 130 11.50 -7.57 15.58
CA ALA A 130 11.07 -6.17 15.51
C ALA A 130 9.56 -6.05 15.21
N LEU A 131 9.01 -6.89 14.33
CA LEU A 131 7.58 -6.94 14.01
C LEU A 131 6.76 -7.55 15.16
N LEU A 132 7.25 -8.63 15.76
CA LEU A 132 6.61 -9.34 16.86
C LEU A 132 6.45 -8.44 18.10
N HIS A 133 7.51 -7.71 18.45
CA HIS A 133 7.57 -6.80 19.59
C HIS A 133 7.09 -5.39 19.31
N GLN A 134 6.54 -5.13 18.10
CA GLN A 134 6.03 -3.82 17.69
C GLN A 134 7.09 -2.69 17.76
N VAL A 135 8.37 -3.04 17.58
CA VAL A 135 9.47 -2.06 17.49
C VAL A 135 9.26 -1.16 16.27
N PHE A 136 8.80 -1.75 15.16
CA PHE A 136 8.28 -1.03 14.01
C PHE A 136 7.19 -1.85 13.30
N SER A 137 6.52 -1.22 12.34
CA SER A 137 5.57 -1.88 11.45
C SER A 137 5.74 -1.39 10.01
N PHE A 138 5.58 -2.29 9.07
CA PHE A 138 5.47 -1.92 7.68
C PHE A 138 4.19 -1.11 7.42
N ASN A 139 4.18 -0.37 6.31
CA ASN A 139 2.97 0.24 5.80
C ASN A 139 1.94 -0.81 5.36
N SER A 140 0.67 -0.42 5.30
CA SER A 140 -0.44 -1.33 4.98
C SER A 140 -0.30 -2.08 3.65
N PRO A 141 0.18 -1.49 2.53
CA PRO A 141 0.40 -2.23 1.29
C PRO A 141 1.34 -3.42 1.42
N VAL A 142 2.37 -3.36 2.24
CA VAL A 142 3.24 -4.51 2.54
C VAL A 142 2.42 -5.65 3.16
N TRP A 143 1.67 -5.35 4.20
CA TRP A 143 0.82 -6.33 4.88
C TRP A 143 -0.27 -6.91 3.96
N PHE A 144 -0.77 -6.13 3.00
CA PHE A 144 -1.80 -6.59 2.06
C PHE A 144 -1.26 -7.46 0.93
N ASN A 145 -0.06 -7.18 0.43
CA ASN A 145 0.38 -7.70 -0.86
C ASN A 145 1.59 -8.64 -0.76
N VAL A 146 2.54 -8.38 0.16
CA VAL A 146 3.79 -9.13 0.21
C VAL A 146 3.53 -10.58 0.61
N GLY A 147 4.11 -11.51 -0.16
CA GLY A 147 3.96 -12.94 0.04
C GLY A 147 2.59 -13.50 -0.35
N THR A 148 1.75 -12.72 -1.04
CA THR A 148 0.46 -13.17 -1.60
C THR A 148 0.57 -13.42 -3.10
N ALA A 149 -0.47 -14.02 -3.70
CA ALA A 149 -0.57 -14.19 -5.14
C ALA A 149 -0.84 -12.86 -5.90
N SER A 150 -1.15 -11.77 -5.20
CA SER A 150 -1.32 -10.44 -5.79
C SER A 150 0.02 -9.86 -6.26
N PRO A 151 0.02 -8.92 -7.22
CA PRO A 151 1.22 -8.16 -7.55
C PRO A 151 1.82 -7.55 -6.28
N GLN A 152 3.14 -7.70 -6.12
CA GLN A 152 3.81 -7.24 -4.91
C GLN A 152 3.86 -5.71 -4.88
N GLN A 153 3.32 -5.09 -3.82
CA GLN A 153 3.31 -3.66 -3.60
C GLN A 153 3.87 -3.36 -2.22
N VAL A 154 4.97 -2.62 -2.17
CA VAL A 154 5.69 -2.33 -0.93
C VAL A 154 5.65 -0.86 -0.53
N SER A 155 5.15 0.03 -1.40
CA SER A 155 5.06 1.47 -1.15
C SER A 155 3.63 1.89 -0.83
N ALA A 156 3.47 2.72 0.19
CA ALA A 156 2.16 3.24 0.59
C ALA A 156 1.69 4.41 -0.26
N CYS A 157 2.63 5.21 -0.76
CA CYS A 157 2.33 6.44 -1.48
C CYS A 157 3.25 6.60 -2.68
N PHE A 158 2.69 7.14 -3.76
CA PHE A 158 3.38 7.46 -4.99
C PHE A 158 3.17 8.92 -5.33
N ILE A 159 4.23 9.58 -5.79
CA ILE A 159 4.16 10.94 -6.32
C ILE A 159 4.19 10.82 -7.84
N LEU A 160 3.15 11.34 -8.49
CA LEU A 160 2.99 11.37 -9.92
C LEU A 160 3.29 12.75 -10.47
N SER A 161 3.43 12.83 -11.79
CA SER A 161 3.59 14.07 -12.53
C SER A 161 2.57 14.13 -13.66
N VAL A 162 2.10 15.34 -13.96
CA VAL A 162 1.20 15.60 -15.08
C VAL A 162 1.67 16.84 -15.83
N ASP A 163 1.64 16.76 -17.16
CA ASP A 163 1.88 17.89 -18.05
C ASP A 163 0.57 18.35 -18.68
N ASP A 164 0.56 19.58 -19.22
CA ASP A 164 -0.59 20.20 -19.84
C ASP A 164 -0.91 19.64 -21.23
N SER A 165 -1.18 18.33 -21.27
CA SER A 165 -1.65 17.64 -22.47
C SER A 165 -2.68 16.58 -22.13
N MET A 166 -3.61 16.33 -23.02
CA MET A 166 -4.66 15.34 -22.81
C MET A 166 -4.09 13.93 -22.58
N ASP A 167 -3.03 13.57 -23.29
CA ASP A 167 -2.36 12.29 -23.17
C ASP A 167 -1.77 12.10 -21.76
N SER A 168 -1.07 13.12 -21.24
CA SER A 168 -0.51 13.10 -19.89
C SER A 168 -1.61 13.05 -18.81
N ILE A 169 -2.69 13.80 -19.00
CA ILE A 169 -3.83 13.82 -18.06
C ILE A 169 -4.53 12.46 -18.00
N LEU A 170 -4.78 11.83 -19.15
CA LEU A 170 -5.39 10.50 -19.18
C LEU A 170 -4.44 9.42 -18.65
N ASN A 171 -3.14 9.54 -18.91
CA ASN A 171 -2.14 8.64 -18.31
C ASN A 171 -2.10 8.77 -16.79
N TRP A 172 -2.19 9.98 -16.25
CA TRP A 172 -2.33 10.18 -14.80
C TRP A 172 -3.51 9.37 -14.22
N TYR A 173 -4.70 9.42 -14.81
CA TYR A 173 -5.86 8.65 -14.34
C TYR A 173 -5.59 7.13 -14.35
N LYS A 174 -4.93 6.66 -15.39
CA LYS A 174 -4.53 5.26 -15.54
C LYS A 174 -3.54 4.82 -14.45
N GLU A 175 -2.50 5.60 -14.21
CA GLU A 175 -1.47 5.30 -13.19
C GLU A 175 -2.07 5.28 -11.79
N GLU A 176 -2.87 6.30 -11.43
CA GLU A 176 -3.60 6.31 -10.17
C GLU A 176 -4.48 5.07 -10.00
N GLY A 177 -5.15 4.65 -11.06
CA GLY A 177 -6.02 3.47 -11.03
C GLY A 177 -5.28 2.21 -10.61
N PHE A 178 -4.07 1.98 -11.13
CA PHE A 178 -3.24 0.85 -10.73
C PHE A 178 -2.71 0.99 -9.30
N ILE A 179 -2.30 2.19 -8.88
CA ILE A 179 -1.84 2.47 -7.53
C ILE A 179 -2.95 2.19 -6.52
N PHE A 180 -4.16 2.68 -6.75
CA PHE A 180 -5.30 2.46 -5.87
C PHE A 180 -5.73 0.99 -5.83
N LYS A 181 -5.65 0.28 -6.97
CA LYS A 181 -5.91 -1.16 -7.02
C LYS A 181 -4.96 -1.95 -6.12
N GLY A 182 -3.70 -1.53 -6.00
CA GLY A 182 -2.71 -2.07 -5.08
C GLY A 182 -2.89 -1.66 -3.61
N GLY A 183 -3.85 -0.79 -3.30
CA GLY A 183 -4.12 -0.30 -1.94
C GLY A 183 -3.21 0.85 -1.48
N SER A 184 -2.49 1.48 -2.40
CA SER A 184 -1.62 2.62 -2.13
C SER A 184 -2.30 3.94 -2.44
N GLY A 185 -1.73 5.05 -1.96
CA GLY A 185 -2.15 6.41 -2.26
C GLY A 185 -1.33 7.05 -3.38
N ALA A 186 -1.90 8.05 -4.04
CA ALA A 186 -1.22 8.85 -5.05
C ALA A 186 -1.34 10.34 -4.73
N GLY A 187 -0.27 11.07 -5.06
CA GLY A 187 -0.24 12.53 -4.95
C GLY A 187 0.42 13.16 -6.17
N LEU A 188 -0.03 14.36 -6.54
CA LEU A 188 0.58 15.12 -7.62
C LEU A 188 0.29 16.61 -7.51
N ASN A 189 1.12 17.41 -8.19
CA ASN A 189 0.92 18.84 -8.36
C ASN A 189 0.30 19.12 -9.73
N LEU A 190 -0.86 19.83 -9.75
CA LEU A 190 -1.59 20.18 -10.96
C LEU A 190 -1.21 21.52 -11.55
N SER A 191 -0.25 22.24 -10.97
CA SER A 191 0.07 23.63 -11.35
C SER A 191 0.60 23.78 -12.77
N ARG A 192 1.04 22.69 -13.41
CA ARG A 192 1.44 22.68 -14.83
C ARG A 192 0.25 22.71 -15.80
N ILE A 193 -0.95 22.34 -15.35
CA ILE A 193 -2.15 22.38 -16.19
C ILE A 193 -2.60 23.83 -16.32
N ARG A 194 -2.84 24.28 -17.53
CA ARG A 194 -3.30 25.64 -17.81
C ARG A 194 -4.60 25.97 -17.09
N SER A 195 -4.75 27.26 -16.79
CA SER A 195 -5.94 27.78 -16.11
C SER A 195 -7.21 27.65 -16.96
N SER A 196 -8.34 27.47 -16.28
CA SER A 196 -9.68 27.52 -16.88
C SER A 196 -10.01 28.88 -17.52
N LYS A 197 -9.25 29.93 -17.18
CA LYS A 197 -9.40 31.30 -17.71
C LYS A 197 -8.66 31.49 -19.03
N GLU A 198 -7.81 30.54 -19.45
CA GLU A 198 -7.06 30.65 -20.70
C GLU A 198 -7.91 30.32 -21.92
N LEU A 199 -7.72 31.15 -22.96
CA LEU A 199 -8.39 30.96 -24.25
C LEU A 199 -7.68 29.88 -25.08
N LEU A 200 -8.46 28.99 -25.68
CA LEU A 200 -7.97 27.99 -26.61
C LEU A 200 -7.85 28.57 -28.02
N SER A 201 -6.85 28.12 -28.79
CA SER A 201 -6.67 28.52 -30.18
C SER A 201 -7.85 28.14 -31.10
N SER A 202 -8.62 27.12 -30.71
CA SER A 202 -9.83 26.68 -31.39
C SER A 202 -11.09 27.45 -31.00
N GLY A 203 -10.99 28.41 -30.09
CA GLY A 203 -12.11 29.13 -29.47
C GLY A 203 -12.60 28.45 -28.18
N GLY A 204 -13.16 29.29 -27.28
CA GLY A 204 -13.57 28.86 -25.94
C GLY A 204 -12.43 28.90 -24.93
N THR A 205 -12.67 28.39 -23.71
CA THR A 205 -11.73 28.39 -22.60
C THR A 205 -11.27 26.97 -22.25
N ALA A 206 -10.12 26.86 -21.62
CA ALA A 206 -9.60 25.60 -21.12
C ALA A 206 -10.44 25.03 -19.98
N SER A 207 -10.33 23.73 -19.71
CA SER A 207 -11.07 23.07 -18.61
C SER A 207 -10.50 23.38 -17.23
N GLY A 208 -9.22 23.64 -17.13
CA GLY A 208 -8.49 23.92 -15.90
C GLY A 208 -8.23 22.71 -15.01
N PRO A 209 -7.33 22.84 -14.02
CA PRO A 209 -6.91 21.74 -13.14
C PRO A 209 -8.03 21.20 -12.27
N VAL A 210 -8.97 22.05 -11.81
CA VAL A 210 -10.08 21.64 -10.93
C VAL A 210 -11.04 20.70 -11.65
N SER A 211 -11.32 20.93 -12.93
CA SER A 211 -12.17 20.05 -13.73
C SER A 211 -11.55 18.65 -13.90
N PHE A 212 -10.26 18.59 -14.22
CA PHE A 212 -9.54 17.32 -14.33
C PHE A 212 -9.42 16.61 -12.99
N MET A 213 -9.22 17.35 -11.89
CA MET A 213 -9.23 16.80 -10.54
C MET A 213 -10.56 16.11 -10.21
N ARG A 214 -11.69 16.67 -10.59
CA ARG A 214 -13.02 16.05 -10.41
C ARG A 214 -13.15 14.75 -11.20
N GLY A 215 -12.67 14.73 -12.45
CA GLY A 215 -12.64 13.51 -13.26
C GLY A 215 -11.82 12.40 -12.62
N ALA A 216 -10.63 12.74 -12.14
CA ALA A 216 -9.76 11.80 -11.42
C ALA A 216 -10.40 11.29 -10.11
N ASP A 217 -11.11 12.15 -9.37
CA ASP A 217 -11.78 11.78 -8.13
C ASP A 217 -12.94 10.82 -8.38
N ALA A 218 -13.75 11.09 -9.40
CA ALA A 218 -14.81 10.18 -9.82
C ALA A 218 -14.26 8.80 -10.24
N SER A 219 -13.16 8.77 -11.01
CA SER A 219 -12.46 7.53 -11.37
C SER A 219 -11.96 6.77 -10.14
N ALA A 220 -11.29 7.46 -9.22
CA ALA A 220 -10.79 6.87 -7.97
C ALA A 220 -11.90 6.26 -7.11
N GLY A 221 -13.06 6.90 -7.06
CA GLY A 221 -14.24 6.43 -6.31
C GLY A 221 -14.78 5.08 -6.79
N THR A 222 -14.51 4.70 -8.03
CA THR A 222 -14.95 3.42 -8.62
C THR A 222 -13.99 2.27 -8.33
N ILE A 223 -12.74 2.57 -7.94
CA ILE A 223 -11.69 1.56 -7.78
C ILE A 223 -11.66 1.05 -6.35
N LYS A 224 -11.92 -0.24 -6.20
CA LYS A 224 -11.77 -0.94 -4.92
C LYS A 224 -10.43 -1.66 -4.89
N SER A 225 -9.62 -1.44 -3.86
CA SER A 225 -8.43 -2.24 -3.62
C SER A 225 -8.79 -3.70 -3.36
N GLY A 226 -7.94 -4.62 -3.82
CA GLY A 226 -8.22 -6.08 -3.79
C GLY A 226 -8.43 -6.70 -2.42
N GLY A 227 -8.42 -5.92 -1.35
CA GLY A 227 -8.64 -6.35 0.03
C GLY A 227 -9.86 -5.73 0.71
N ALA A 228 -10.81 -5.17 -0.02
CA ALA A 228 -12.11 -4.67 0.48
C ALA A 228 -12.08 -3.58 1.57
N THR A 229 -10.94 -3.16 2.09
CA THR A 229 -10.86 -2.38 3.34
C THR A 229 -10.26 -0.99 3.21
N ARG A 230 -9.61 -0.66 2.09
CA ARG A 230 -9.01 0.66 1.90
C ARG A 230 -9.59 1.37 0.68
N ARG A 231 -10.12 2.57 0.91
CA ARG A 231 -10.51 3.48 -0.18
C ARG A 231 -9.27 4.10 -0.80
N ALA A 232 -9.37 4.53 -2.06
CA ALA A 232 -8.36 5.34 -2.70
C ALA A 232 -7.99 6.55 -1.82
N ALA A 233 -6.69 6.81 -1.67
CA ALA A 233 -6.18 7.97 -0.95
C ALA A 233 -5.45 8.85 -1.95
N LYS A 234 -5.97 10.08 -2.13
CA LYS A 234 -5.44 11.06 -3.09
C LYS A 234 -5.03 12.34 -2.38
N MET A 235 -3.87 12.88 -2.77
CA MET A 235 -3.47 14.24 -2.44
C MET A 235 -3.27 15.02 -3.74
N VAL A 236 -3.76 16.24 -3.77
CA VAL A 236 -3.61 17.16 -4.89
C VAL A 236 -3.04 18.46 -4.38
N VAL A 237 -2.05 18.98 -5.09
CA VAL A 237 -1.41 20.27 -4.81
C VAL A 237 -1.68 21.21 -5.98
N LEU A 238 -1.92 22.48 -5.67
CA LEU A 238 -1.95 23.58 -6.63
C LEU A 238 -1.15 24.75 -6.02
N ASP A 239 -0.21 25.31 -6.80
CA ASP A 239 0.62 26.42 -6.34
C ASP A 239 -0.23 27.67 -6.10
N VAL A 240 0.12 28.45 -5.10
CA VAL A 240 -0.69 29.60 -4.64
C VAL A 240 -0.84 30.72 -5.68
N ASP A 241 0.08 30.79 -6.63
CA ASP A 241 0.08 31.77 -7.72
C ASP A 241 -0.66 31.28 -8.98
N HIS A 242 -1.21 30.04 -8.95
CA HIS A 242 -1.99 29.52 -10.07
C HIS A 242 -3.32 30.31 -10.20
N PRO A 243 -3.75 30.74 -11.41
CA PRO A 243 -4.95 31.56 -11.58
C PRO A 243 -6.26 30.93 -11.08
N ASP A 244 -6.33 29.59 -10.96
CA ASP A 244 -7.49 28.85 -10.48
C ASP A 244 -7.43 28.52 -8.98
N ILE A 245 -6.50 29.11 -8.21
CA ILE A 245 -6.29 28.76 -6.80
C ILE A 245 -7.52 28.98 -5.92
N GLU A 246 -8.28 30.04 -6.15
CA GLU A 246 -9.51 30.32 -5.39
C GLU A 246 -10.57 29.23 -5.63
N GLU A 247 -10.76 28.81 -6.89
CA GLU A 247 -11.66 27.70 -7.23
C GLU A 247 -11.21 26.39 -6.57
N PHE A 248 -9.90 26.13 -6.56
CA PHE A 248 -9.32 24.96 -5.93
C PHE A 248 -9.59 24.94 -4.42
N ILE A 249 -9.38 26.06 -3.71
CA ILE A 249 -9.63 26.20 -2.27
C ILE A 249 -11.11 25.94 -1.94
N ASP A 250 -12.03 26.51 -2.72
CA ASP A 250 -13.47 26.42 -2.50
C ASP A 250 -14.08 25.08 -2.91
N THR A 251 -13.34 24.22 -3.62
CA THR A 251 -13.92 23.02 -4.25
C THR A 251 -14.63 22.12 -3.24
N LYS A 252 -14.03 21.86 -2.08
CA LYS A 252 -14.65 20.99 -1.06
C LYS A 252 -15.88 21.61 -0.42
N ALA A 253 -15.84 22.89 -0.10
CA ALA A 253 -17.00 23.61 0.47
C ALA A 253 -18.19 23.58 -0.50
N ARG A 254 -17.94 23.83 -1.78
CA ARG A 254 -18.99 23.79 -2.81
C ARG A 254 -19.60 22.40 -3.00
N GLU A 255 -18.81 21.32 -2.88
CA GLU A 255 -19.34 19.96 -2.96
C GLU A 255 -20.17 19.60 -1.72
N GLU A 256 -19.76 20.03 -0.52
CA GLU A 256 -20.56 19.85 0.70
C GLU A 256 -21.89 20.60 0.64
N ASP A 257 -21.88 21.83 0.12
CA ASP A 257 -23.11 22.63 -0.04
C ASP A 257 -24.08 21.96 -1.01
N LYS A 258 -23.60 21.36 -2.09
CA LYS A 258 -24.45 20.56 -3.00
C LYS A 258 -25.10 19.37 -2.29
N ILE A 259 -24.32 18.63 -1.48
CA ILE A 259 -24.82 17.48 -0.73
C ILE A 259 -25.89 17.91 0.29
N ARG A 260 -25.72 19.06 0.91
CA ARG A 260 -26.72 19.60 1.88
C ARG A 260 -28.00 20.10 1.21
N ALA A 261 -27.91 20.47 -0.06
CA ALA A 261 -29.07 20.99 -0.83
C ALA A 261 -29.92 19.88 -1.47
N LEU A 262 -29.41 18.65 -1.51
CA LEU A 262 -30.09 17.44 -1.96
C LEU A 262 -30.74 16.68 -0.80
#